data_19bb8ce44a365626d1cc99ea45eae9cd
#
_entry.id   19bb8ce44a365626d1cc99ea45eae9cd
#
_cell.length_a   1.000
_cell.length_b   1.000
_cell.length_c   1.000
_cell.angle_alpha   90.00
_cell.angle_beta   90.00
_cell.angle_gamma   90.00
#
_symmetry.space_group_name_H-M   'P 1'
#
loop_
_entity.id
_entity.type
_entity.pdbx_description
1 polymer ?
#
loop_
_entity_poly.entity_id
_entity_poly.type
_entity_poly.pdbx_seq_one_letter_code
_entity_poly.pdbx_strand_id
1 'polypeptide(L)'
;HPNSRRQRQMCIRDRLNVAQMDVFSRLMMDRIIFLGTAINDSVANIIQAQLLFLESTDKEKDIQIYINSPGGSVYAGLGIYDTMQFIGPNVATICTGIAASMSAVLLCAGEKGKRSGLTHSRVMIHQPLGGAQGQASDIEITAREIGKLKKELYEIIASHTGQKYDKVYEDSDRDYWMKAPEAKKYGMIDEVLSKK
;
A
#
# COMPACT_ATOMS: atom_id res chain seq x y z
N HIS A 1 -16.19 16.11 48.21
CA HIS A 1 -15.00 15.35 48.59
C HIS A 1 -13.86 15.60 47.59
N PRO A 2 -12.70 16.15 48.01
CA PRO A 2 -11.62 16.51 47.09
C PRO A 2 -10.88 15.31 46.48
N ASN A 3 -11.10 14.12 46.99
CA ASN A 3 -10.39 12.91 46.54
C ASN A 3 -10.97 12.23 45.25
N SER A 4 -12.21 12.53 44.89
CA SER A 4 -12.84 11.83 43.75
C SER A 4 -12.32 12.29 42.38
N ARG A 5 -11.92 13.57 42.24
CA ARG A 5 -11.37 14.09 40.98
C ARG A 5 -9.93 13.65 40.71
N ARG A 6 -9.08 13.60 41.79
CA ARG A 6 -7.70 13.08 41.65
C ARG A 6 -7.69 11.57 41.34
N GLN A 7 -8.56 10.79 41.98
CA GLN A 7 -8.67 9.36 41.69
C GLN A 7 -9.20 9.08 40.27
N ARG A 8 -10.18 9.87 39.77
CA ARG A 8 -10.64 9.73 38.37
C ARG A 8 -9.56 10.11 37.35
N GLN A 9 -8.77 11.13 37.61
CA GLN A 9 -7.63 11.49 36.76
C GLN A 9 -6.50 10.44 36.80
N MET A 10 -6.25 9.82 37.94
CA MET A 10 -5.28 8.73 38.09
C MET A 10 -5.73 7.46 37.35
N CYS A 11 -7.01 7.06 37.48
CA CYS A 11 -7.56 5.90 36.77
C CYS A 11 -7.59 6.09 35.25
N ILE A 12 -7.75 7.32 34.75
CA ILE A 12 -7.67 7.63 33.31
C ILE A 12 -6.20 7.63 32.84
N ARG A 13 -5.25 8.08 33.66
CA ARG A 13 -3.81 8.00 33.36
C ARG A 13 -3.28 6.58 33.41
N ASP A 14 -3.73 5.74 34.34
CA ASP A 14 -3.29 4.33 34.44
C ASP A 14 -3.88 3.44 33.33
N ARG A 15 -5.05 3.79 32.78
CA ARG A 15 -5.61 3.13 31.58
C ARG A 15 -4.99 3.63 30.27
N LEU A 16 -4.37 4.80 30.27
CA LEU A 16 -3.66 5.43 29.20
C LEU A 16 -2.22 5.72 29.64
N ASN A 17 -1.50 4.73 30.13
CA ASN A 17 -0.04 4.86 30.32
C ASN A 17 0.65 4.92 28.94
N VAL A 18 0.04 5.63 28.02
CA VAL A 18 0.52 6.02 26.70
C VAL A 18 1.09 7.42 26.92
N ALA A 19 2.38 7.53 27.16
CA ALA A 19 3.12 8.76 26.89
C ALA A 19 2.63 9.29 25.54
N GLN A 20 2.36 10.59 25.41
CA GLN A 20 1.83 11.26 24.22
C GLN A 20 2.24 10.57 22.91
N MET A 21 1.53 9.51 22.56
CA MET A 21 1.76 8.75 21.33
C MET A 21 0.85 9.37 20.26
N ASP A 22 1.40 9.69 19.10
CA ASP A 22 0.59 10.11 17.97
C ASP A 22 -0.34 8.97 17.51
N VAL A 23 -1.39 9.31 16.78
CA VAL A 23 -2.42 8.35 16.39
C VAL A 23 -1.88 7.24 15.48
N PHE A 24 -0.89 7.52 14.63
CA PHE A 24 -0.31 6.51 13.74
C PHE A 24 0.53 5.50 14.52
N SER A 25 1.32 5.98 15.49
CA SER A 25 2.07 5.12 16.39
C SER A 25 1.14 4.24 17.22
N ARG A 26 -0.01 4.76 17.68
CA ARG A 26 -1.03 3.97 18.39
C ARG A 26 -1.63 2.88 17.50
N LEU A 27 -1.98 3.21 16.26
CA LEU A 27 -2.52 2.25 15.30
C LEU A 27 -1.50 1.17 14.91
N MET A 28 -0.22 1.53 14.82
CA MET A 28 0.85 0.57 14.57
C MET A 28 0.97 -0.50 15.68
N MET A 29 0.60 -0.20 16.94
CA MET A 29 0.50 -1.21 17.99
C MET A 29 -0.59 -2.25 17.69
N ASP A 30 -1.63 -1.88 16.94
CA ASP A 30 -2.67 -2.78 16.44
C ASP A 30 -2.32 -3.34 15.03
N ARG A 31 -1.05 -3.23 14.62
CA ARG A 31 -0.48 -3.71 13.35
C ARG A 31 -1.08 -3.04 12.11
N ILE A 32 -1.45 -1.78 12.25
CA ILE A 32 -2.04 -0.96 11.19
C ILE A 32 -1.03 0.08 10.72
N ILE A 33 -0.72 0.07 9.42
CA ILE A 33 0.14 1.01 8.74
C ILE A 33 -0.71 1.86 7.79
N PHE A 34 -0.39 3.15 7.64
CA PHE A 34 -1.04 4.04 6.67
C PHE A 34 -0.07 4.45 5.56
N LEU A 35 -0.47 4.16 4.32
CA LEU A 35 0.09 4.76 3.12
C LEU A 35 -0.89 5.83 2.61
N GLY A 36 -0.82 7.03 3.19
CA GLY A 36 -1.77 8.13 2.98
C GLY A 36 -1.25 9.28 2.12
N THR A 37 -0.13 9.10 1.41
CA THR A 37 0.53 10.15 0.62
C THR A 37 1.22 9.58 -0.60
N ALA A 38 1.85 10.44 -1.42
CA ALA A 38 2.67 9.99 -2.54
C ALA A 38 3.89 9.17 -2.06
N ILE A 39 4.23 8.14 -2.82
CA ILE A 39 5.36 7.25 -2.54
C ILE A 39 6.66 7.93 -2.99
N ASN A 40 7.55 8.15 -2.04
CA ASN A 40 8.93 8.57 -2.24
C ASN A 40 9.84 7.75 -1.32
N ASP A 41 11.15 7.96 -1.41
CA ASP A 41 12.14 7.19 -0.64
C ASP A 41 11.91 7.28 0.88
N SER A 42 11.56 8.46 1.40
CA SER A 42 11.31 8.65 2.83
C SER A 42 10.09 7.85 3.31
N VAL A 43 8.99 7.91 2.54
CA VAL A 43 7.76 7.16 2.84
C VAL A 43 8.03 5.65 2.74
N ALA A 44 8.74 5.21 1.71
CA ALA A 44 9.07 3.81 1.53
C ALA A 44 9.93 3.27 2.68
N ASN A 45 10.97 4.00 3.08
CA ASN A 45 11.82 3.63 4.20
C ASN A 45 11.03 3.48 5.51
N ILE A 46 10.08 4.39 5.78
CA ILE A 46 9.25 4.32 6.98
C ILE A 46 8.36 3.07 6.94
N ILE A 47 7.68 2.81 5.81
CA ILE A 47 6.78 1.65 5.69
C ILE A 47 7.56 0.33 5.79
N GLN A 48 8.70 0.22 5.12
CA GLN A 48 9.58 -0.95 5.21
C GLN A 48 10.05 -1.19 6.66
N ALA A 49 10.49 -0.12 7.35
CA ALA A 49 10.90 -0.22 8.75
C ALA A 49 9.73 -0.66 9.66
N GLN A 50 8.52 -0.16 9.42
CA GLN A 50 7.32 -0.59 10.16
C GLN A 50 6.97 -2.05 9.90
N LEU A 51 7.05 -2.51 8.65
CA LEU A 51 6.81 -3.91 8.28
C LEU A 51 7.80 -4.85 9.00
N LEU A 52 9.10 -4.54 8.94
CA LEU A 52 10.15 -5.33 9.59
C LEU A 52 10.02 -5.30 11.13
N PHE A 53 9.65 -4.17 11.70
CA PHE A 53 9.40 -4.05 13.13
C PHE A 53 8.21 -4.94 13.55
N LEU A 54 7.10 -4.87 12.82
CA LEU A 54 5.92 -5.68 13.13
C LEU A 54 6.18 -7.18 12.95
N GLU A 55 6.95 -7.60 11.95
CA GLU A 55 7.43 -8.97 11.83
C GLU A 55 8.23 -9.40 13.05
N SER A 56 9.16 -8.56 13.52
CA SER A 56 9.99 -8.87 14.68
C SER A 56 9.20 -9.04 15.98
N THR A 57 8.03 -8.40 16.07
CA THR A 57 7.16 -8.48 17.27
C THR A 57 6.26 -9.71 17.27
N ASP A 58 5.74 -10.11 16.12
CA ASP A 58 4.89 -11.30 15.99
C ASP A 58 4.85 -11.73 14.50
N LYS A 59 5.35 -12.91 14.20
CA LYS A 59 5.44 -13.45 12.83
C LYS A 59 4.15 -14.08 12.32
N GLU A 60 3.20 -14.35 13.21
CA GLU A 60 1.98 -15.09 12.87
C GLU A 60 0.79 -14.18 12.61
N LYS A 61 0.80 -12.97 13.17
CA LYS A 61 -0.33 -12.05 13.03
C LYS A 61 -0.22 -11.19 11.79
N ASP A 62 -1.33 -11.05 11.09
CA ASP A 62 -1.46 -10.19 9.92
C ASP A 62 -1.06 -8.74 10.21
N ILE A 63 -0.53 -8.09 9.18
CA ILE A 63 -0.31 -6.64 9.13
C ILE A 63 -1.33 -6.03 8.18
N GLN A 64 -1.89 -4.88 8.52
CA GLN A 64 -2.87 -4.18 7.69
C GLN A 64 -2.27 -2.89 7.15
N ILE A 65 -2.30 -2.70 5.82
CA ILE A 65 -1.91 -1.45 5.18
C ILE A 65 -3.15 -0.75 4.62
N TYR A 66 -3.48 0.40 5.20
CA TYR A 66 -4.53 1.29 4.69
C TYR A 66 -3.94 2.21 3.63
N ILE A 67 -4.50 2.17 2.43
CA ILE A 67 -3.96 2.86 1.25
C ILE A 67 -4.90 3.98 0.81
N ASN A 68 -4.36 5.21 0.77
CA ASN A 68 -4.98 6.38 0.18
C ASN A 68 -3.90 7.21 -0.51
N SER A 69 -3.39 6.72 -1.64
CA SER A 69 -2.18 7.24 -2.27
C SER A 69 -2.32 7.32 -3.80
N PRO A 70 -1.84 8.40 -4.41
CA PRO A 70 -1.78 8.55 -5.86
C PRO A 70 -0.66 7.71 -6.52
N GLY A 71 0.12 6.95 -5.74
CA GLY A 71 1.34 6.30 -6.22
C GLY A 71 2.57 7.16 -6.08
N GLY A 72 3.55 7.01 -6.95
CA GLY A 72 4.80 7.77 -6.90
C GLY A 72 6.00 7.00 -7.46
N SER A 73 7.15 7.12 -6.81
CA SER A 73 8.40 6.48 -7.26
C SER A 73 8.26 4.97 -7.37
N VAL A 74 8.56 4.43 -8.56
CA VAL A 74 8.49 2.99 -8.82
C VAL A 74 9.51 2.23 -7.98
N TYR A 75 10.76 2.68 -7.93
CA TYR A 75 11.81 2.00 -7.14
C TYR A 75 11.49 1.99 -5.64
N ALA A 76 11.03 3.13 -5.11
CA ALA A 76 10.60 3.21 -3.71
C ALA A 76 9.42 2.26 -3.43
N GLY A 77 8.48 2.18 -4.36
CA GLY A 77 7.33 1.27 -4.26
C GLY A 77 7.70 -0.20 -4.38
N LEU A 78 8.64 -0.55 -5.28
CA LEU A 78 9.16 -1.93 -5.37
C LEU A 78 9.87 -2.36 -4.08
N GLY A 79 10.57 -1.46 -3.40
CA GLY A 79 11.15 -1.75 -2.08
C GLY A 79 10.08 -2.09 -1.04
N ILE A 80 8.93 -1.39 -1.05
CA ILE A 80 7.79 -1.75 -0.19
C ILE A 80 7.21 -3.11 -0.61
N TYR A 81 6.99 -3.31 -1.91
CA TYR A 81 6.47 -4.55 -2.47
C TYR A 81 7.31 -5.76 -2.05
N ASP A 82 8.60 -5.70 -2.30
CA ASP A 82 9.52 -6.79 -1.94
C ASP A 82 9.53 -7.08 -0.44
N THR A 83 9.47 -6.02 0.39
CA THR A 83 9.38 -6.18 1.83
C THR A 83 8.06 -6.87 2.24
N MET A 84 6.92 -6.49 1.63
CA MET A 84 5.63 -7.16 1.86
C MET A 84 5.67 -8.65 1.50
N GLN A 85 6.39 -9.02 0.42
CA GLN A 85 6.50 -10.42 0.00
C GLN A 85 7.54 -11.21 0.80
N PHE A 86 8.53 -10.52 1.39
CA PHE A 86 9.65 -11.14 2.11
C PHE A 86 9.31 -11.52 3.55
N ILE A 87 8.52 -10.70 4.26
CA ILE A 87 8.18 -10.91 5.66
C ILE A 87 7.25 -12.10 5.87
N GLY A 88 7.34 -12.75 7.06
CA GLY A 88 6.50 -13.90 7.40
C GLY A 88 5.00 -13.60 7.58
N PRO A 89 4.60 -12.50 8.23
CA PRO A 89 3.19 -12.14 8.39
C PRO A 89 2.49 -11.89 7.05
N ASN A 90 1.22 -12.33 6.92
CA ASN A 90 0.41 -11.91 5.79
C ASN A 90 0.13 -10.40 5.84
N VAL A 91 0.19 -9.74 4.69
CA VAL A 91 -0.12 -8.32 4.57
C VAL A 91 -1.50 -8.15 3.94
N ALA A 92 -2.47 -7.70 4.74
CA ALA A 92 -3.78 -7.29 4.27
C ALA A 92 -3.73 -5.84 3.75
N THR A 93 -4.39 -5.56 2.63
CA THR A 93 -4.42 -4.22 2.02
C THR A 93 -5.83 -3.68 1.91
N ILE A 94 -6.04 -2.41 2.29
CA ILE A 94 -7.35 -1.77 2.32
C ILE A 94 -7.30 -0.41 1.62
N CYS A 95 -7.95 -0.28 0.47
CA CYS A 95 -8.09 1.03 -0.19
C CYS A 95 -9.20 1.85 0.46
N THR A 96 -8.84 3.02 1.04
CA THR A 96 -9.81 3.88 1.73
C THR A 96 -10.30 5.07 0.92
N GLY A 97 -9.57 5.49 -0.10
CA GLY A 97 -9.93 6.59 -0.98
C GLY A 97 -9.45 6.30 -2.39
N ILE A 98 -8.16 6.38 -2.59
CA ILE A 98 -7.53 6.13 -3.89
C ILE A 98 -6.33 5.19 -3.73
N ALA A 99 -6.18 4.27 -4.66
CA ALA A 99 -4.95 3.53 -4.89
C ALA A 99 -4.63 3.63 -6.38
N ALA A 100 -3.70 4.51 -6.74
CA ALA A 100 -3.38 4.78 -8.14
C ALA A 100 -1.90 4.48 -8.45
N SER A 101 -1.60 4.06 -9.69
CA SER A 101 -0.23 3.84 -10.14
C SER A 101 0.49 2.84 -9.24
N MET A 102 1.68 3.17 -8.73
CA MET A 102 2.45 2.28 -7.85
C MET A 102 1.68 1.84 -6.60
N SER A 103 0.79 2.66 -6.05
CA SER A 103 -0.03 2.24 -4.90
C SER A 103 -1.14 1.24 -5.26
N ALA A 104 -1.58 1.18 -6.53
CA ALA A 104 -2.46 0.12 -7.02
C ALA A 104 -1.71 -1.22 -7.10
N VAL A 105 -0.43 -1.19 -7.46
CA VAL A 105 0.44 -2.38 -7.42
C VAL A 105 0.55 -2.90 -5.98
N LEU A 106 0.81 -2.02 -5.00
CA LEU A 106 0.86 -2.41 -3.60
C LEU A 106 -0.48 -2.93 -3.07
N LEU A 107 -1.61 -2.35 -3.53
CA LEU A 107 -2.94 -2.82 -3.15
C LEU A 107 -3.18 -4.27 -3.60
N CYS A 108 -2.91 -4.58 -4.87
CA CYS A 108 -3.13 -5.94 -5.38
C CYS A 108 -2.08 -6.95 -4.88
N ALA A 109 -0.93 -6.47 -4.36
CA ALA A 109 0.13 -7.29 -3.80
C ALA A 109 -0.14 -7.80 -2.38
N GLY A 110 -1.22 -7.38 -1.74
CA GLY A 110 -1.67 -7.94 -0.47
C GLY A 110 -1.98 -9.42 -0.57
N GLU A 111 -2.04 -10.09 0.57
CA GLU A 111 -2.38 -11.53 0.67
C GLU A 111 -3.74 -11.81 0.03
N LYS A 112 -3.78 -12.85 -0.80
CA LYS A 112 -5.00 -13.25 -1.50
C LYS A 112 -6.12 -13.60 -0.51
N GLY A 113 -7.30 -13.00 -0.73
CA GLY A 113 -8.43 -13.09 0.19
C GLY A 113 -8.43 -12.00 1.28
N LYS A 114 -7.37 -11.19 1.39
CA LYS A 114 -7.21 -10.13 2.39
C LYS A 114 -7.04 -8.72 1.78
N ARG A 115 -7.35 -8.57 0.49
CA ARG A 115 -7.29 -7.30 -0.23
C ARG A 115 -8.69 -6.70 -0.34
N SER A 116 -8.87 -5.47 0.08
CA SER A 116 -10.21 -4.88 0.12
C SER A 116 -10.21 -3.39 -0.24
N GLY A 117 -11.39 -2.86 -0.50
CA GLY A 117 -11.60 -1.44 -0.72
C GLY A 117 -12.94 -0.98 -0.16
N LEU A 118 -12.99 0.26 0.31
CA LEU A 118 -14.25 0.86 0.74
C LEU A 118 -15.13 1.15 -0.47
N THR A 119 -16.45 1.25 -0.25
CA THR A 119 -17.48 1.37 -1.32
C THR A 119 -17.18 2.44 -2.36
N HIS A 120 -16.63 3.58 -1.96
CA HIS A 120 -16.35 4.71 -2.86
C HIS A 120 -14.90 4.82 -3.28
N SER A 121 -14.04 3.86 -2.91
CA SER A 121 -12.64 3.86 -3.30
C SER A 121 -12.46 3.73 -4.81
N ARG A 122 -11.32 4.21 -5.28
CA ARG A 122 -10.91 4.16 -6.69
C ARG A 122 -9.56 3.49 -6.81
N VAL A 123 -9.45 2.64 -7.80
CA VAL A 123 -8.18 2.02 -8.17
C VAL A 123 -7.85 2.46 -9.60
N MET A 124 -6.60 2.82 -9.85
CA MET A 124 -6.15 3.19 -11.19
C MET A 124 -4.81 2.54 -11.50
N ILE A 125 -4.75 1.91 -12.65
CA ILE A 125 -3.51 1.39 -13.23
C ILE A 125 -3.16 2.15 -14.50
N HIS A 126 -1.87 2.36 -14.73
CA HIS A 126 -1.33 2.95 -15.93
C HIS A 126 0.15 2.59 -16.10
N GLN A 127 0.70 2.88 -17.28
CA GLN A 127 2.13 2.68 -17.53
C GLN A 127 3.00 3.62 -16.69
N PRO A 128 4.23 3.20 -16.33
CA PRO A 128 5.13 4.08 -15.59
C PRO A 128 5.47 5.33 -16.41
N LEU A 129 5.47 6.47 -15.70
CA LEU A 129 5.93 7.74 -16.27
C LEU A 129 7.43 7.86 -16.07
N GLY A 130 8.13 8.31 -17.07
CA GLY A 130 9.56 8.56 -17.01
C GLY A 130 10.04 9.43 -18.16
N GLY A 131 11.24 9.93 -18.03
CA GLY A 131 11.90 10.72 -19.05
C GLY A 131 13.41 10.77 -18.82
N ALA A 132 14.16 11.12 -19.84
CA ALA A 132 15.60 11.30 -19.78
C ALA A 132 16.02 12.53 -20.56
N GLN A 133 17.11 13.18 -20.09
CA GLN A 133 17.81 14.25 -20.78
C GLN A 133 19.30 13.93 -20.72
N GLY A 134 20.02 14.30 -21.78
CA GLY A 134 21.46 14.07 -21.84
C GLY A 134 21.91 13.62 -23.21
N GLN A 135 23.00 12.85 -23.27
CA GLN A 135 23.51 12.28 -24.52
C GLN A 135 22.57 11.19 -25.04
N ALA A 136 22.54 10.97 -26.34
CA ALA A 136 21.67 9.98 -26.98
C ALA A 136 21.82 8.60 -26.35
N SER A 137 23.01 8.14 -26.03
CA SER A 137 23.26 6.86 -25.37
C SER A 137 22.63 6.78 -23.97
N ASP A 138 22.63 7.86 -23.17
CA ASP A 138 22.05 7.91 -21.83
C ASP A 138 20.52 7.86 -21.92
N ILE A 139 19.95 8.54 -22.92
CA ILE A 139 18.51 8.49 -23.19
C ILE A 139 18.07 7.06 -23.56
N GLU A 140 18.83 6.37 -24.43
CA GLU A 140 18.54 4.99 -24.81
C GLU A 140 18.65 4.01 -23.62
N ILE A 141 19.64 4.18 -22.74
CA ILE A 141 19.80 3.36 -21.52
C ILE A 141 18.59 3.54 -20.62
N THR A 142 18.19 4.80 -20.37
CA THR A 142 17.06 5.12 -19.52
C THR A 142 15.73 4.60 -20.11
N ALA A 143 15.54 4.75 -21.42
CA ALA A 143 14.35 4.24 -22.10
C ALA A 143 14.24 2.71 -21.99
N ARG A 144 15.35 1.99 -22.13
CA ARG A 144 15.39 0.53 -21.95
C ARG A 144 15.05 0.13 -20.52
N GLU A 145 15.54 0.87 -19.52
CA GLU A 145 15.24 0.60 -18.11
C GLU A 145 13.76 0.84 -17.78
N ILE A 146 13.17 1.94 -18.26
CA ILE A 146 11.73 2.20 -18.13
C ILE A 146 10.91 1.07 -18.77
N GLY A 147 11.36 0.55 -19.92
CA GLY A 147 10.71 -0.58 -20.58
C GLY A 147 10.74 -1.87 -19.74
N LYS A 148 11.84 -2.14 -19.05
CA LYS A 148 11.93 -3.28 -18.12
C LYS A 148 11.02 -3.12 -16.92
N LEU A 149 11.02 -1.94 -16.29
CA LEU A 149 10.12 -1.62 -15.17
C LEU A 149 8.65 -1.76 -15.57
N LYS A 150 8.29 -1.25 -16.76
CA LYS A 150 6.93 -1.43 -17.31
C LYS A 150 6.53 -2.90 -17.37
N LYS A 151 7.39 -3.73 -17.91
CA LYS A 151 7.16 -5.18 -18.03
C LYS A 151 6.99 -5.82 -16.65
N GLU A 152 7.91 -5.54 -15.72
CA GLU A 152 7.92 -6.08 -14.37
C GLU A 152 6.64 -5.71 -13.59
N LEU A 153 6.24 -4.45 -13.62
CA LEU A 153 5.01 -4.00 -12.95
C LEU A 153 3.78 -4.70 -13.52
N TYR A 154 3.72 -4.92 -14.83
CA TYR A 154 2.58 -5.62 -15.45
C TYR A 154 2.57 -7.10 -15.12
N GLU A 155 3.73 -7.75 -15.02
CA GLU A 155 3.86 -9.13 -14.55
C GLU A 155 3.42 -9.27 -13.09
N ILE A 156 3.77 -8.32 -12.22
CA ILE A 156 3.30 -8.26 -10.83
C ILE A 156 1.77 -8.13 -10.80
N ILE A 157 1.19 -7.16 -11.51
CA ILE A 157 -0.27 -6.98 -11.54
C ILE A 157 -0.95 -8.24 -12.08
N ALA A 158 -0.47 -8.81 -13.18
CA ALA A 158 -1.04 -10.01 -13.77
C ALA A 158 -1.03 -11.19 -12.80
N SER A 159 0.09 -11.42 -12.10
CA SER A 159 0.25 -12.53 -11.14
C SER A 159 -0.72 -12.41 -9.95
N HIS A 160 -0.88 -11.20 -9.38
CA HIS A 160 -1.73 -10.99 -8.22
C HIS A 160 -3.22 -10.91 -8.56
N THR A 161 -3.58 -10.43 -9.76
CA THR A 161 -4.98 -10.28 -10.18
C THR A 161 -5.55 -11.51 -10.87
N GLY A 162 -4.68 -12.37 -11.40
CA GLY A 162 -5.08 -13.49 -12.27
C GLY A 162 -5.45 -13.07 -13.69
N GLN A 163 -5.22 -11.80 -14.07
CA GLN A 163 -5.38 -11.33 -15.43
C GLN A 163 -4.24 -11.82 -16.33
N LYS A 164 -4.51 -11.93 -17.64
CA LYS A 164 -3.44 -12.17 -18.62
C LYS A 164 -2.55 -10.92 -18.75
N TYR A 165 -1.25 -11.12 -18.95
CA TYR A 165 -0.30 -10.03 -19.17
C TYR A 165 -0.76 -9.06 -20.28
N ASP A 166 -1.20 -9.58 -21.42
CA ASP A 166 -1.62 -8.77 -22.56
C ASP A 166 -2.81 -7.86 -22.20
N LYS A 167 -3.74 -8.37 -21.37
CA LYS A 167 -4.86 -7.55 -20.89
C LYS A 167 -4.37 -6.43 -19.96
N VAL A 168 -3.48 -6.72 -19.03
CA VAL A 168 -2.88 -5.69 -18.15
C VAL A 168 -2.13 -4.66 -19.00
N TYR A 169 -1.40 -5.09 -20.02
CA TYR A 169 -0.67 -4.23 -20.94
C TYR A 169 -1.60 -3.27 -21.69
N GLU A 170 -2.70 -3.78 -22.25
CA GLU A 170 -3.70 -2.97 -22.97
C GLU A 170 -4.41 -1.98 -22.04
N ASP A 171 -4.90 -2.45 -20.89
CA ASP A 171 -5.63 -1.61 -19.92
C ASP A 171 -4.74 -0.52 -19.31
N SER A 172 -3.44 -0.80 -19.10
CA SER A 172 -2.51 0.14 -18.51
C SER A 172 -1.85 1.11 -19.52
N ASP A 173 -2.21 1.09 -20.79
CA ASP A 173 -1.65 2.03 -21.77
C ASP A 173 -1.97 3.49 -21.43
N ARG A 174 -3.13 3.73 -20.85
CA ARG A 174 -3.61 5.00 -20.31
C ARG A 174 -4.22 4.79 -18.91
N ASP A 175 -4.64 5.86 -18.26
CA ASP A 175 -5.28 5.80 -16.95
C ASP A 175 -6.53 4.93 -16.99
N TYR A 176 -6.45 3.73 -16.46
CA TYR A 176 -7.56 2.79 -16.36
C TYR A 176 -8.16 2.83 -14.95
N TRP A 177 -9.26 3.54 -14.80
CA TRP A 177 -9.95 3.77 -13.54
C TRP A 177 -10.98 2.70 -13.25
N MET A 178 -10.97 2.20 -12.02
CA MET A 178 -11.91 1.21 -11.50
C MET A 178 -12.56 1.71 -10.21
N LYS A 179 -13.89 1.61 -10.12
CA LYS A 179 -14.63 1.67 -8.85
C LYS A 179 -14.38 0.38 -8.06
N ALA A 180 -14.65 0.39 -6.75
CA ALA A 180 -14.40 -0.79 -5.91
C ALA A 180 -15.02 -2.10 -6.46
N PRO A 181 -16.28 -2.15 -6.94
CA PRO A 181 -16.81 -3.36 -7.55
C PRO A 181 -16.09 -3.79 -8.84
N GLU A 182 -15.64 -2.83 -9.66
CA GLU A 182 -14.87 -3.09 -10.87
C GLU A 182 -13.47 -3.62 -10.54
N ALA A 183 -12.81 -3.02 -9.53
CA ALA A 183 -11.52 -3.47 -9.02
C ALA A 183 -11.60 -4.91 -8.46
N LYS A 184 -12.70 -5.26 -7.79
CA LYS A 184 -12.97 -6.64 -7.36
C LYS A 184 -13.12 -7.58 -8.56
N LYS A 185 -13.89 -7.20 -9.56
CA LYS A 185 -14.06 -8.01 -10.78
C LYS A 185 -12.75 -8.18 -11.56
N TYR A 186 -11.90 -7.17 -11.54
CA TYR A 186 -10.58 -7.21 -12.16
C TYR A 186 -9.58 -8.10 -11.39
N GLY A 187 -9.79 -8.27 -10.09
CA GLY A 187 -8.90 -9.02 -9.20
C GLY A 187 -7.89 -8.16 -8.44
N MET A 188 -8.01 -6.83 -8.51
CA MET A 188 -7.17 -5.91 -7.73
C MET A 188 -7.45 -5.99 -6.24
N ILE A 189 -8.69 -6.32 -5.87
CA ILE A 189 -9.14 -6.57 -4.49
C ILE A 189 -10.04 -7.80 -4.46
N ASP A 190 -10.19 -8.38 -3.27
CA ASP A 190 -11.01 -9.58 -3.03
C ASP A 190 -12.40 -9.21 -2.49
N GLU A 191 -12.52 -8.08 -1.77
CA GLU A 191 -13.77 -7.68 -1.13
C GLU A 191 -14.02 -6.16 -1.19
N VAL A 192 -15.30 -5.79 -1.27
CA VAL A 192 -15.74 -4.40 -1.09
C VAL A 192 -16.37 -4.30 0.29
N LEU A 193 -15.73 -3.50 1.17
CA LEU A 193 -16.19 -3.30 2.54
C LEU A 193 -17.29 -2.24 2.58
N SER A 194 -18.43 -2.59 3.14
CA SER A 194 -19.56 -1.68 3.43
C SER A 194 -20.07 -1.89 4.84
N LYS A 195 -20.66 -0.86 5.41
CA LYS A 195 -21.36 -1.00 6.70
C LYS A 195 -22.55 -1.97 6.50
N LYS A 196 -22.64 -2.97 7.40
CA LYS A 196 -23.82 -3.83 7.48
C LYS A 196 -24.99 -3.07 8.06
#